data_5e3c67e50d1be0604c372a680794ef64
#
_entry.id   5e3c67e50d1be0604c372a680794ef64
#
_cell.length_a   1.000
_cell.length_b   1.000
_cell.length_c   1.000
_cell.angle_alpha   90.00
_cell.angle_beta   90.00
_cell.angle_gamma   90.00
#
_symmetry.space_group_name_H-M   'P 1'
#
loop_
_entity.id
_entity.type
_entity.pdbx_description
1 polymer ?
#
loop_
_entity_poly.entity_id
_entity_poly.type
_entity_poly.pdbx_seq_one_letter_code
_entity_poly.pdbx_strand_id
1 'polypeptide(L)'
;MIVVVTGMVGVDKKSYLERVCQFAADRGKEVLLFNVGDAMYAEAPDIPPGKILDIPMKRLSSLRRSAFKDIIAKAKSAQNLIVSTHATFRWRHGLFPAFDFDQMRQLAADMYICLIDGIVALHVRLAAEHATDHSLKDLIVWREEEIIGTEMLCKGVDPNVPFYCLARGGEQETVETFYKLLFDRHCKKAYLSFPMTGVADLQGVNKELSRFRQLMKELFTCFDPGDLEESYLPQKAQQARQQGLAFIEATTLGQRRRLDLGEIEQIERDINSQIYARDFLLIEQSDMIISFIPALSDGRAAISSGVERELQHAHEAAKEVYVIWTSKQSPSIFVTQTATKIFSDLGSAREYFQLESLRESKV
;
A
#
# COMPACT_ATOMS: atom_id res chain seq x y z
N MET A 1 -8.16 16.26 13.20
CA MET A 1 -8.21 15.00 12.44
C MET A 1 -7.34 13.95 13.14
N ILE A 2 -7.87 12.74 13.31
CA ILE A 2 -7.17 11.62 13.97
C ILE A 2 -7.06 10.47 12.97
N VAL A 3 -5.85 9.99 12.72
CA VAL A 3 -5.59 8.88 11.77
C VAL A 3 -4.86 7.75 12.49
N VAL A 4 -5.42 6.55 12.41
CA VAL A 4 -4.77 5.33 12.93
C VAL A 4 -4.02 4.67 11.78
N VAL A 5 -2.72 4.47 11.98
CA VAL A 5 -1.84 3.80 11.00
C VAL A 5 -1.35 2.49 11.58
N THR A 6 -1.70 1.41 10.91
CA THR A 6 -1.23 0.07 11.23
C THR A 6 -0.22 -0.41 10.20
N GLY A 7 0.24 -1.61 10.32
CA GLY A 7 1.18 -2.29 9.44
C GLY A 7 2.01 -3.28 10.25
N MET A 8 2.37 -4.40 9.66
CA MET A 8 3.12 -5.45 10.36
C MET A 8 4.50 -4.94 10.85
N VAL A 9 5.12 -5.69 11.75
CA VAL A 9 6.50 -5.42 12.18
C VAL A 9 7.44 -5.52 10.97
N GLY A 10 8.46 -4.67 10.91
CA GLY A 10 9.38 -4.61 9.76
C GLY A 10 8.96 -3.68 8.62
N VAL A 11 7.74 -3.13 8.63
CA VAL A 11 7.34 -2.08 7.66
C VAL A 11 8.11 -0.77 7.89
N ASP A 12 8.68 -0.57 9.09
CA ASP A 12 9.35 0.68 9.51
C ASP A 12 8.41 1.89 9.41
N LYS A 13 7.24 1.72 10.04
CA LYS A 13 6.20 2.78 10.07
C LYS A 13 6.71 4.09 10.66
N LYS A 14 7.55 4.01 11.70
CA LYS A 14 8.03 5.20 12.43
C LYS A 14 8.77 6.14 11.48
N SER A 15 9.83 5.66 10.84
CA SER A 15 10.62 6.44 9.90
C SER A 15 9.79 6.98 8.73
N TYR A 16 8.88 6.17 8.19
CA TYR A 16 7.99 6.61 7.13
C TYR A 16 7.04 7.73 7.59
N LEU A 17 6.42 7.59 8.75
CA LEU A 17 5.49 8.59 9.28
C LEU A 17 6.18 9.87 9.75
N GLU A 18 7.43 9.80 10.21
CA GLU A 18 8.26 10.98 10.47
C GLU A 18 8.48 11.79 9.19
N ARG A 19 8.73 11.12 8.03
CA ARG A 19 8.81 11.81 6.72
C ARG A 19 7.46 12.41 6.29
N VAL A 20 6.34 11.72 6.54
CA VAL A 20 5.01 12.28 6.29
C VAL A 20 4.78 13.55 7.11
N CYS A 21 5.14 13.54 8.40
CA CYS A 21 5.04 14.71 9.27
C CYS A 21 5.94 15.86 8.79
N GLN A 22 7.18 15.55 8.38
CA GLN A 22 8.08 16.57 7.82
C GLN A 22 7.53 17.15 6.52
N PHE A 23 7.05 16.30 5.59
CA PHE A 23 6.44 16.72 4.33
C PHE A 23 5.21 17.63 4.56
N ALA A 24 4.43 17.34 5.60
CA ALA A 24 3.30 18.16 6.00
C ALA A 24 3.74 19.51 6.61
N ALA A 25 4.77 19.48 7.48
CA ALA A 25 5.35 20.68 8.09
C ALA A 25 5.90 21.66 7.05
N ASP A 26 6.60 21.15 6.01
CA ASP A 26 7.11 21.95 4.90
C ASP A 26 5.98 22.65 4.10
N ARG A 27 4.73 22.18 4.27
CA ARG A 27 3.49 22.76 3.67
C ARG A 27 2.62 23.49 4.69
N GLY A 28 3.17 23.82 5.86
CA GLY A 28 2.47 24.56 6.91
C GLY A 28 1.38 23.77 7.63
N LYS A 29 1.44 22.43 7.60
CA LYS A 29 0.52 21.56 8.32
C LYS A 29 1.24 20.91 9.49
N GLU A 30 0.83 21.22 10.70
CA GLU A 30 1.34 20.55 11.91
C GLU A 30 0.62 19.23 12.12
N VAL A 31 1.39 18.16 12.33
CA VAL A 31 0.90 16.80 12.60
C VAL A 31 1.66 16.22 13.80
N LEU A 32 0.93 15.88 14.84
CA LEU A 32 1.49 15.15 15.99
C LEU A 32 1.55 13.65 15.63
N LEU A 33 2.73 13.06 15.72
CA LEU A 33 2.93 11.62 15.60
C LEU A 33 3.02 11.00 16.99
N PHE A 34 2.17 10.00 17.24
CA PHE A 34 2.24 9.19 18.45
C PHE A 34 2.50 7.73 18.10
N ASN A 35 3.62 7.20 18.56
CA ASN A 35 3.99 5.81 18.39
C ASN A 35 3.63 5.01 19.64
N VAL A 36 2.70 4.07 19.52
CA VAL A 36 2.23 3.23 20.64
C VAL A 36 3.35 2.39 21.21
N GLY A 37 4.23 1.84 20.35
CA GLY A 37 5.37 1.05 20.77
C GLY A 37 6.35 1.85 21.66
N ASP A 38 6.70 3.07 21.22
CA ASP A 38 7.61 3.94 22.00
C ASP A 38 7.00 4.30 23.36
N ALA A 39 5.70 4.60 23.40
CA ALA A 39 5.00 4.88 24.67
C ALA A 39 5.01 3.67 25.63
N MET A 40 4.80 2.46 25.10
CA MET A 40 4.86 1.24 25.91
C MET A 40 6.25 0.99 26.47
N TYR A 41 7.32 1.24 25.70
CA TYR A 41 8.70 1.14 26.20
C TYR A 41 9.01 2.22 27.24
N ALA A 42 8.49 3.43 27.08
CA ALA A 42 8.68 4.49 28.07
C ALA A 42 8.07 4.15 29.44
N GLU A 43 6.94 3.43 29.46
CA GLU A 43 6.31 2.95 30.69
C GLU A 43 6.96 1.70 31.29
N ALA A 44 7.75 0.98 30.49
CA ALA A 44 8.39 -0.27 30.94
C ALA A 44 9.89 -0.29 30.57
N PRO A 45 10.71 0.57 31.25
CA PRO A 45 12.14 0.71 30.98
C PRO A 45 12.95 -0.56 31.32
N ASP A 46 12.37 -1.50 32.05
CA ASP A 46 12.94 -2.81 32.35
C ASP A 46 12.90 -3.78 31.16
N ILE A 47 12.16 -3.45 30.08
CA ILE A 47 12.06 -4.29 28.89
C ILE A 47 13.10 -3.84 27.86
N PRO A 48 14.02 -4.73 27.44
CA PRO A 48 15.00 -4.40 26.41
C PRO A 48 14.33 -4.07 25.07
N PRO A 49 14.92 -3.17 24.24
CA PRO A 49 14.43 -2.89 22.90
C PRO A 49 14.22 -4.17 22.08
N GLY A 50 13.14 -4.23 21.29
CA GLY A 50 12.76 -5.39 20.48
C GLY A 50 12.14 -6.56 21.26
N LYS A 51 12.01 -6.48 22.60
CA LYS A 51 11.52 -7.58 23.47
C LYS A 51 10.13 -7.37 24.04
N ILE A 52 9.42 -6.34 23.64
CA ILE A 52 8.09 -6.02 24.17
C ILE A 52 7.06 -7.14 23.97
N LEU A 53 7.20 -7.92 22.90
CA LEU A 53 6.30 -9.05 22.61
C LEU A 53 6.69 -10.33 23.38
N ASP A 54 7.85 -10.38 24.03
CA ASP A 54 8.30 -11.53 24.83
C ASP A 54 7.72 -11.53 26.25
N ILE A 55 7.09 -10.43 26.68
CA ILE A 55 6.50 -10.31 28.01
C ILE A 55 5.14 -11.00 28.13
N PRO A 56 4.67 -11.32 29.34
CA PRO A 56 3.36 -11.93 29.53
C PRO A 56 2.23 -11.08 28.94
N MET A 57 1.27 -11.73 28.28
CA MET A 57 0.15 -11.09 27.56
C MET A 57 -0.65 -10.09 28.43
N LYS A 58 -0.84 -10.40 29.73
CA LYS A 58 -1.52 -9.47 30.64
C LYS A 58 -0.76 -8.15 30.81
N ARG A 59 0.59 -8.22 30.94
CA ARG A 59 1.44 -7.03 31.04
C ARG A 59 1.44 -6.25 29.73
N LEU A 60 1.59 -6.94 28.59
CA LEU A 60 1.52 -6.32 27.24
C LEU A 60 0.20 -5.56 27.06
N SER A 61 -0.93 -6.19 27.40
CA SER A 61 -2.26 -5.56 27.30
C SER A 61 -2.40 -4.37 28.25
N SER A 62 -1.85 -4.44 29.48
CA SER A 62 -1.86 -3.33 30.43
C SER A 62 -1.07 -2.12 29.94
N LEU A 63 0.15 -2.33 29.44
CA LEU A 63 1.00 -1.26 28.88
C LEU A 63 0.33 -0.58 27.70
N ARG A 64 -0.24 -1.38 26.78
CA ARG A 64 -0.96 -0.84 25.62
C ARG A 64 -2.17 0.00 26.03
N ARG A 65 -2.98 -0.49 27.01
CA ARG A 65 -4.12 0.26 27.53
C ARG A 65 -3.68 1.58 28.17
N SER A 66 -2.56 1.61 28.87
CA SER A 66 -2.00 2.84 29.43
C SER A 66 -1.60 3.82 28.31
N ALA A 67 -0.82 3.37 27.34
CA ALA A 67 -0.43 4.18 26.20
C ALA A 67 -1.66 4.79 25.47
N PHE A 68 -2.72 4.00 25.27
CA PHE A 68 -3.95 4.50 24.63
C PHE A 68 -4.72 5.52 25.48
N LYS A 69 -4.67 5.48 26.80
CA LYS A 69 -5.24 6.55 27.65
C LYS A 69 -4.56 7.89 27.39
N ASP A 70 -3.24 7.88 27.26
CA ASP A 70 -2.47 9.09 26.96
C ASP A 70 -2.74 9.61 25.54
N ILE A 71 -2.88 8.70 24.56
CA ILE A 71 -3.25 9.05 23.18
C ILE A 71 -4.62 9.72 23.15
N ILE A 72 -5.63 9.12 23.81
CA ILE A 72 -6.99 9.66 23.86
C ILE A 72 -7.01 11.04 24.53
N ALA A 73 -6.20 11.25 25.58
CA ALA A 73 -6.06 12.54 26.21
C ALA A 73 -5.44 13.58 25.27
N LYS A 74 -4.37 13.25 24.55
CA LYS A 74 -3.71 14.12 23.58
C LYS A 74 -4.59 14.41 22.36
N ALA A 75 -5.38 13.44 21.91
CA ALA A 75 -6.30 13.59 20.79
C ALA A 75 -7.31 14.74 20.98
N LYS A 76 -7.69 15.05 22.21
CA LYS A 76 -8.64 16.14 22.52
C LYS A 76 -8.08 17.53 22.21
N SER A 77 -6.76 17.71 22.20
CA SER A 77 -6.11 19.00 21.98
C SER A 77 -5.34 19.07 20.66
N ALA A 78 -5.05 17.95 20.01
CA ALA A 78 -4.31 17.90 18.76
C ALA A 78 -5.22 18.27 17.57
N GLN A 79 -4.76 19.19 16.72
CA GLN A 79 -5.45 19.50 15.47
C GLN A 79 -5.37 18.34 14.48
N ASN A 80 -4.19 17.76 14.30
CA ASN A 80 -3.94 16.59 13.49
C ASN A 80 -3.07 15.61 14.30
N LEU A 81 -3.52 14.37 14.38
CA LEU A 81 -2.86 13.29 15.14
C LEU A 81 -2.75 12.05 14.28
N ILE A 82 -1.54 11.52 14.15
CA ILE A 82 -1.28 10.20 13.61
C ILE A 82 -0.93 9.26 14.77
N VAL A 83 -1.67 8.17 14.90
CA VAL A 83 -1.43 7.10 15.87
C VAL A 83 -0.86 5.89 15.15
N SER A 84 0.44 5.64 15.33
CA SER A 84 1.14 4.47 14.80
C SER A 84 1.01 3.28 15.73
N THR A 85 0.36 2.21 15.26
CA THR A 85 0.11 1.01 16.05
C THR A 85 0.16 -0.25 15.18
N HIS A 86 -0.37 -1.36 15.67
CA HIS A 86 -0.62 -2.60 14.94
C HIS A 86 -2.09 -3.01 15.09
N ALA A 87 -2.63 -3.73 14.11
CA ALA A 87 -3.91 -4.40 14.25
C ALA A 87 -3.73 -5.80 14.83
N THR A 88 -2.66 -6.48 14.44
CA THR A 88 -2.37 -7.85 14.87
C THR A 88 -0.93 -7.99 15.36
N PHE A 89 -0.72 -8.93 16.27
CA PHE A 89 0.61 -9.46 16.61
C PHE A 89 0.67 -10.94 16.32
N ARG A 90 1.64 -11.33 15.52
CA ARG A 90 2.03 -12.73 15.33
C ARG A 90 3.34 -12.97 16.06
N TRP A 91 3.29 -13.76 17.15
CA TRP A 91 4.43 -14.02 17.99
C TRP A 91 4.40 -15.46 18.53
N ARG A 92 5.30 -15.81 19.46
CA ARG A 92 5.42 -17.15 20.05
C ARG A 92 4.10 -17.75 20.53
N HIS A 93 3.14 -16.94 20.93
CA HIS A 93 1.82 -17.34 21.43
C HIS A 93 0.74 -17.40 20.33
N GLY A 94 1.14 -17.29 19.05
CA GLY A 94 0.22 -17.26 17.94
C GLY A 94 -0.21 -15.84 17.53
N LEU A 95 -1.35 -15.77 16.84
CA LEU A 95 -1.94 -14.51 16.37
C LEU A 95 -2.90 -13.96 17.44
N PHE A 96 -2.80 -12.69 17.76
CA PHE A 96 -3.71 -12.02 18.68
C PHE A 96 -3.93 -10.55 18.29
N PRO A 97 -5.10 -9.95 18.66
CA PRO A 97 -5.41 -8.57 18.34
C PRO A 97 -4.50 -7.62 19.13
N ALA A 98 -4.04 -6.56 18.45
CA ALA A 98 -3.20 -5.53 19.04
C ALA A 98 -3.99 -4.28 19.47
N PHE A 99 -5.29 -4.36 19.60
CA PHE A 99 -6.18 -3.24 19.93
C PHE A 99 -7.27 -3.64 20.93
N ASP A 100 -7.92 -2.61 21.48
CA ASP A 100 -9.10 -2.73 22.34
C ASP A 100 -10.21 -1.86 21.70
N PHE A 101 -11.34 -2.47 21.37
CA PHE A 101 -12.44 -1.77 20.67
C PHE A 101 -12.97 -0.57 21.46
N ASP A 102 -13.03 -0.65 22.79
CA ASP A 102 -13.55 0.46 23.60
C ASP A 102 -12.62 1.66 23.55
N GLN A 103 -11.31 1.43 23.55
CA GLN A 103 -10.32 2.50 23.40
C GLN A 103 -10.34 3.08 21.97
N MET A 104 -10.49 2.24 20.94
CA MET A 104 -10.58 2.70 19.57
C MET A 104 -11.85 3.52 19.32
N ARG A 105 -13.00 3.14 19.90
CA ARG A 105 -14.22 3.95 19.84
C ARG A 105 -14.05 5.29 20.55
N GLN A 106 -13.37 5.31 21.71
CA GLN A 106 -13.08 6.55 22.44
C GLN A 106 -12.10 7.47 21.66
N LEU A 107 -11.16 6.89 20.93
CA LEU A 107 -10.23 7.63 20.09
C LEU A 107 -10.96 8.33 18.93
N ALA A 108 -12.04 7.71 18.41
CA ALA A 108 -12.89 8.23 17.35
C ALA A 108 -12.07 8.68 16.12
N ALA A 109 -11.28 7.77 15.55
CA ALA A 109 -10.43 8.07 14.41
C ALA A 109 -11.25 8.45 13.17
N ASP A 110 -10.77 9.44 12.42
CA ASP A 110 -11.36 9.90 11.15
C ASP A 110 -10.97 9.03 9.95
N MET A 111 -9.93 8.19 10.11
CA MET A 111 -9.37 7.36 9.04
C MET A 111 -8.48 6.25 9.59
N TYR A 112 -8.48 5.10 8.91
CA TYR A 112 -7.54 4.02 9.15
C TYR A 112 -6.71 3.76 7.91
N ILE A 113 -5.39 3.58 8.08
CA ILE A 113 -4.46 3.26 6.99
C ILE A 113 -3.63 2.04 7.40
N CYS A 114 -3.68 0.97 6.60
CA CYS A 114 -2.74 -0.13 6.72
C CYS A 114 -1.56 0.11 5.79
N LEU A 115 -0.39 0.37 6.35
CA LEU A 115 0.85 0.53 5.58
C LEU A 115 1.46 -0.85 5.34
N ILE A 116 1.70 -1.18 4.07
CA ILE A 116 2.29 -2.45 3.63
C ILE A 116 3.60 -2.24 2.88
N ASP A 117 4.42 -3.28 2.80
CA ASP A 117 5.66 -3.26 2.01
C ASP A 117 5.94 -4.62 1.38
N GLY A 118 6.88 -4.66 0.42
CA GLY A 118 7.30 -5.88 -0.26
C GLY A 118 7.94 -6.89 0.69
N ILE A 119 7.64 -8.19 0.48
CA ILE A 119 8.12 -9.27 1.37
C ILE A 119 9.64 -9.32 1.48
N VAL A 120 10.36 -8.97 0.41
CA VAL A 120 11.83 -8.93 0.43
C VAL A 120 12.34 -7.80 1.31
N ALA A 121 11.71 -6.62 1.25
CA ALA A 121 12.05 -5.49 2.09
C ALA A 121 11.75 -5.78 3.57
N LEU A 122 10.60 -6.39 3.83
CA LEU A 122 10.22 -6.85 5.17
C LEU A 122 11.21 -7.87 5.72
N HIS A 123 11.59 -8.88 4.92
CA HIS A 123 12.56 -9.91 5.30
C HIS A 123 13.93 -9.28 5.67
N VAL A 124 14.42 -8.34 4.85
CA VAL A 124 15.68 -7.64 5.11
C VAL A 124 15.65 -6.87 6.43
N ARG A 125 14.60 -6.10 6.69
CA ARG A 125 14.49 -5.30 7.94
C ARG A 125 14.33 -6.19 9.16
N LEU A 126 13.48 -7.20 9.11
CA LEU A 126 13.28 -8.11 10.26
C LEU A 126 14.54 -8.87 10.62
N ALA A 127 15.30 -9.34 9.63
CA ALA A 127 16.59 -10.00 9.87
C ALA A 127 17.62 -9.04 10.51
N ALA A 128 17.62 -7.76 10.12
CA ALA A 128 18.55 -6.76 10.64
C ALA A 128 18.16 -6.27 12.05
N GLU A 129 16.88 -6.04 12.31
CA GLU A 129 16.41 -5.37 13.54
C GLU A 129 16.03 -6.34 14.65
N HIS A 130 15.54 -7.54 14.31
CA HIS A 130 14.98 -8.47 15.28
C HIS A 130 15.73 -9.79 15.39
N ALA A 131 16.77 -10.03 14.55
CA ALA A 131 17.51 -11.28 14.48
C ALA A 131 16.59 -12.52 14.41
N THR A 132 15.44 -12.37 13.74
CA THR A 132 14.43 -13.42 13.56
C THR A 132 14.47 -13.91 12.12
N ASP A 133 14.51 -15.23 11.99
CA ASP A 133 14.48 -15.90 10.68
C ASP A 133 13.03 -16.28 10.38
N HIS A 134 12.29 -15.36 9.73
CA HIS A 134 10.95 -15.62 9.24
C HIS A 134 11.01 -16.06 7.79
N SER A 135 10.31 -17.12 7.44
CA SER A 135 10.16 -17.52 6.04
C SER A 135 9.40 -16.46 5.24
N LEU A 136 9.60 -16.43 3.92
CA LEU A 136 8.80 -15.56 3.05
C LEU A 136 7.30 -15.87 3.18
N LYS A 137 6.95 -17.15 3.43
CA LYS A 137 5.56 -17.56 3.69
C LYS A 137 4.98 -16.90 4.93
N ASP A 138 5.74 -16.87 6.04
CA ASP A 138 5.28 -16.22 7.27
C ASP A 138 5.01 -14.74 7.04
N LEU A 139 5.87 -14.06 6.27
CA LEU A 139 5.73 -12.62 5.97
C LEU A 139 4.51 -12.32 5.11
N ILE A 140 4.24 -13.15 4.11
CA ILE A 140 3.04 -13.06 3.26
C ILE A 140 1.77 -13.19 4.12
N VAL A 141 1.71 -14.22 4.97
CA VAL A 141 0.55 -14.46 5.85
C VAL A 141 0.38 -13.32 6.85
N TRP A 142 1.46 -12.88 7.48
CA TRP A 142 1.40 -11.80 8.47
C TRP A 142 0.94 -10.47 7.87
N ARG A 143 1.39 -10.15 6.64
CA ARG A 143 0.93 -8.95 5.93
C ARG A 143 -0.58 -8.98 5.68
N GLU A 144 -1.11 -10.13 5.25
CA GLU A 144 -2.55 -10.29 5.02
C GLU A 144 -3.36 -10.19 6.31
N GLU A 145 -2.88 -10.82 7.39
CA GLU A 145 -3.51 -10.73 8.71
C GLU A 145 -3.60 -9.28 9.22
N GLU A 146 -2.58 -8.47 8.94
CA GLU A 146 -2.56 -7.06 9.34
C GLU A 146 -3.54 -6.23 8.52
N ILE A 147 -3.64 -6.46 7.19
CA ILE A 147 -4.60 -5.79 6.32
C ILE A 147 -6.03 -6.10 6.79
N ILE A 148 -6.38 -7.39 6.88
CA ILE A 148 -7.71 -7.84 7.30
C ILE A 148 -8.02 -7.36 8.72
N GLY A 149 -7.06 -7.48 9.64
CA GLY A 149 -7.20 -7.02 11.02
C GLY A 149 -7.49 -5.53 11.12
N THR A 150 -6.84 -4.71 10.29
CA THR A 150 -7.08 -3.26 10.24
C THR A 150 -8.45 -2.93 9.68
N GLU A 151 -8.84 -3.58 8.60
CA GLU A 151 -10.15 -3.38 7.99
C GLU A 151 -11.29 -3.78 8.95
N MET A 152 -11.16 -4.94 9.60
CA MET A 152 -12.11 -5.41 10.63
C MET A 152 -12.17 -4.45 11.82
N LEU A 153 -11.02 -3.92 12.27
CA LEU A 153 -10.98 -2.91 13.31
C LEU A 153 -11.74 -1.65 12.89
N CYS A 154 -11.43 -1.10 11.71
CA CYS A 154 -12.08 0.10 11.18
C CYS A 154 -13.60 -0.08 11.12
N LYS A 155 -14.08 -1.10 10.42
CA LYS A 155 -15.52 -1.39 10.25
C LYS A 155 -16.22 -1.75 11.56
N GLY A 156 -15.52 -2.39 12.50
CA GLY A 156 -16.06 -2.72 13.83
C GLY A 156 -16.16 -1.55 14.79
N VAL A 157 -15.38 -0.47 14.55
CA VAL A 157 -15.47 0.78 15.29
C VAL A 157 -16.56 1.66 14.71
N ASP A 158 -16.47 2.01 13.43
CA ASP A 158 -17.46 2.77 12.67
C ASP A 158 -17.36 2.39 11.17
N PRO A 159 -18.40 1.79 10.57
CA PRO A 159 -18.38 1.38 9.16
C PRO A 159 -18.30 2.55 8.16
N ASN A 160 -18.58 3.79 8.59
CA ASN A 160 -18.52 4.98 7.74
C ASN A 160 -17.12 5.60 7.67
N VAL A 161 -16.21 5.21 8.56
CA VAL A 161 -14.83 5.70 8.55
C VAL A 161 -14.06 5.02 7.42
N PRO A 162 -13.32 5.78 6.58
CA PRO A 162 -12.56 5.20 5.48
C PRO A 162 -11.38 4.36 5.98
N PHE A 163 -11.18 3.24 5.31
CA PHE A 163 -10.00 2.40 5.41
C PHE A 163 -9.22 2.45 4.10
N TYR A 164 -7.91 2.59 4.19
CA TYR A 164 -7.00 2.55 3.05
C TYR A 164 -5.85 1.58 3.29
N CYS A 165 -5.58 0.75 2.29
CA CYS A 165 -4.34 -0.02 2.18
C CYS A 165 -3.37 0.80 1.32
N LEU A 166 -2.18 1.10 1.84
CA LEU A 166 -1.17 1.92 1.17
C LEU A 166 0.16 1.21 1.16
N ALA A 167 0.75 1.04 -0.02
CA ALA A 167 2.13 0.56 -0.13
C ALA A 167 3.11 1.64 0.36
N ARG A 168 4.17 1.23 1.05
CA ARG A 168 5.26 2.14 1.42
C ARG A 168 6.00 2.63 0.17
N GLY A 169 6.26 1.75 -0.79
CA GLY A 169 6.76 2.02 -2.12
C GLY A 169 8.04 2.84 -2.19
N GLY A 170 8.21 3.59 -3.26
CA GLY A 170 9.24 4.61 -3.39
C GLY A 170 9.00 5.74 -2.40
N GLU A 171 9.99 6.07 -1.57
CA GLU A 171 9.80 6.89 -0.36
C GLU A 171 9.04 8.19 -0.58
N GLN A 172 9.40 8.96 -1.60
CA GLN A 172 8.78 10.27 -1.83
C GLN A 172 7.36 10.18 -2.41
N GLU A 173 7.12 9.25 -3.32
CA GLU A 173 5.85 9.12 -4.02
C GLU A 173 4.69 8.73 -3.09
N THR A 174 4.91 7.76 -2.20
CA THR A 174 3.87 7.32 -1.27
C THR A 174 3.68 8.26 -0.09
N VAL A 175 4.71 8.97 0.35
CA VAL A 175 4.62 10.06 1.34
C VAL A 175 3.69 11.16 0.84
N GLU A 176 3.79 11.55 -0.43
CA GLU A 176 2.90 12.52 -1.04
C GLU A 176 1.45 11.99 -1.12
N THR A 177 1.26 10.73 -1.53
CA THR A 177 -0.05 10.08 -1.55
C THR A 177 -0.68 10.08 -0.15
N PHE A 178 0.10 9.74 0.88
CA PHE A 178 -0.35 9.80 2.27
C PHE A 178 -0.76 11.23 2.66
N TYR A 179 0.04 12.22 2.33
CA TYR A 179 -0.28 13.63 2.57
C TYR A 179 -1.61 14.05 1.91
N LYS A 180 -1.82 13.66 0.65
CA LYS A 180 -3.08 13.95 -0.07
C LYS A 180 -4.29 13.30 0.61
N LEU A 181 -4.16 12.06 1.10
CA LEU A 181 -5.22 11.40 1.88
C LEU A 181 -5.57 12.21 3.14
N LEU A 182 -4.60 12.84 3.80
CA LEU A 182 -4.83 13.64 4.99
C LEU A 182 -5.47 15.00 4.68
N PHE A 183 -4.89 15.73 3.75
CA PHE A 183 -5.12 17.18 3.62
C PHE A 183 -5.79 17.59 2.31
N ASP A 184 -5.82 16.70 1.32
CA ASP A 184 -6.42 16.96 0.02
C ASP A 184 -7.57 15.97 -0.27
N ARG A 185 -8.53 15.96 0.64
CA ARG A 185 -9.68 15.01 0.60
C ARG A 185 -10.59 15.20 -0.61
N HIS A 186 -10.53 16.37 -1.25
CA HIS A 186 -11.30 16.67 -2.48
C HIS A 186 -10.60 16.11 -3.72
N CYS A 187 -9.31 15.79 -3.64
CA CYS A 187 -8.59 15.14 -4.72
C CYS A 187 -9.15 13.74 -4.94
N LYS A 188 -9.61 13.45 -6.17
CA LYS A 188 -10.10 12.12 -6.53
C LYS A 188 -9.02 11.07 -6.33
N LYS A 189 -9.44 9.90 -5.86
CA LYS A 189 -8.57 8.74 -5.67
C LYS A 189 -8.62 7.87 -6.92
N ALA A 190 -7.47 7.59 -7.48
CA ALA A 190 -7.33 6.82 -8.69
C ALA A 190 -6.51 5.54 -8.48
N TYR A 191 -7.04 4.40 -8.90
CA TYR A 191 -6.23 3.21 -9.11
C TYR A 191 -5.56 3.29 -10.48
N LEU A 192 -4.24 3.06 -10.52
CA LEU A 192 -3.49 3.05 -11.77
C LEU A 192 -3.40 1.61 -12.30
N SER A 193 -3.92 1.39 -13.51
CA SER A 193 -3.91 0.10 -14.16
C SER A 193 -2.99 0.14 -15.39
N PHE A 194 -2.10 -0.84 -15.50
CA PHE A 194 -1.19 -0.97 -16.64
C PHE A 194 -0.60 -2.39 -16.72
N PRO A 195 -0.16 -2.83 -17.90
CA PRO A 195 0.44 -4.15 -18.05
C PRO A 195 1.79 -4.20 -17.34
N MET A 196 1.92 -5.05 -16.31
CA MET A 196 3.19 -5.30 -15.60
C MET A 196 3.95 -6.49 -16.19
N THR A 197 3.24 -7.49 -16.69
CA THR A 197 3.83 -8.69 -17.32
C THR A 197 3.92 -8.54 -18.83
N GLY A 198 4.99 -9.09 -19.43
CA GLY A 198 5.19 -9.08 -20.88
C GLY A 198 5.70 -7.76 -21.49
N VAL A 199 5.87 -6.72 -20.68
CA VAL A 199 6.40 -5.42 -21.13
C VAL A 199 7.64 -4.98 -20.36
N ALA A 200 8.03 -5.71 -19.32
CA ALA A 200 9.14 -5.37 -18.42
C ALA A 200 10.47 -5.12 -19.15
N ASP A 201 10.75 -5.83 -20.25
CA ASP A 201 11.98 -5.73 -21.01
C ASP A 201 11.91 -4.72 -22.19
N LEU A 202 10.77 -4.04 -22.36
CA LEU A 202 10.56 -3.08 -23.44
C LEU A 202 10.87 -1.65 -22.99
N GLN A 203 12.11 -1.20 -23.18
CA GLN A 203 12.59 0.12 -22.69
C GLN A 203 11.68 1.31 -23.09
N GLY A 204 11.12 1.31 -24.30
CA GLY A 204 10.22 2.35 -24.77
C GLY A 204 8.92 2.40 -23.95
N VAL A 205 8.31 1.25 -23.72
CA VAL A 205 7.07 1.09 -22.95
C VAL A 205 7.28 1.49 -21.49
N ASN A 206 8.40 1.08 -20.90
CA ASN A 206 8.71 1.43 -19.50
C ASN A 206 8.85 2.95 -19.28
N LYS A 207 9.40 3.67 -20.25
CA LYS A 207 9.49 5.14 -20.17
C LYS A 207 8.11 5.80 -20.25
N GLU A 208 7.23 5.31 -21.09
CA GLU A 208 5.85 5.81 -21.19
C GLU A 208 5.03 5.48 -19.93
N LEU A 209 5.18 4.28 -19.39
CA LEU A 209 4.58 3.88 -18.12
C LEU A 209 5.04 4.76 -16.96
N SER A 210 6.34 5.04 -16.85
CA SER A 210 6.88 5.93 -15.82
C SER A 210 6.29 7.34 -15.95
N ARG A 211 6.19 7.86 -17.18
CA ARG A 211 5.58 9.18 -17.43
C ARG A 211 4.08 9.19 -17.10
N PHE A 212 3.36 8.12 -17.43
CA PHE A 212 1.95 7.96 -17.05
C PHE A 212 1.78 7.99 -15.53
N ARG A 213 2.51 7.13 -14.81
CA ARG A 213 2.44 7.04 -13.34
C ARG A 213 2.73 8.38 -12.69
N GLN A 214 3.81 9.06 -13.11
CA GLN A 214 4.17 10.38 -12.61
C GLN A 214 3.05 11.40 -12.86
N LEU A 215 2.55 11.51 -14.08
CA LEU A 215 1.50 12.46 -14.44
C LEU A 215 0.22 12.25 -13.63
N MET A 216 -0.19 11.00 -13.43
CA MET A 216 -1.39 10.70 -12.65
C MET A 216 -1.18 11.01 -11.17
N LYS A 217 0.00 10.71 -10.61
CA LYS A 217 0.35 11.07 -9.23
C LYS A 217 0.41 12.58 -8.98
N GLU A 218 0.71 13.39 -10.00
CA GLU A 218 0.61 14.86 -9.91
C GLU A 218 -0.86 15.33 -9.81
N LEU A 219 -1.77 14.69 -10.54
CA LEU A 219 -3.16 15.11 -10.66
C LEU A 219 -4.09 14.54 -9.58
N PHE A 220 -3.81 13.34 -9.07
CA PHE A 220 -4.71 12.56 -8.22
C PHE A 220 -4.03 11.98 -6.99
N THR A 221 -4.84 11.52 -6.04
CA THR A 221 -4.37 10.62 -4.98
C THR A 221 -4.33 9.21 -5.55
N CYS A 222 -3.15 8.71 -5.91
CA CYS A 222 -3.02 7.46 -6.68
C CYS A 222 -2.71 6.26 -5.79
N PHE A 223 -3.41 5.16 -6.03
CA PHE A 223 -3.05 3.82 -5.58
C PHE A 223 -2.44 3.07 -6.76
N ASP A 224 -1.15 2.84 -6.69
CA ASP A 224 -0.32 2.34 -7.78
C ASP A 224 0.17 0.93 -7.45
N PRO A 225 -0.27 -0.13 -8.15
CA PRO A 225 0.18 -1.49 -7.89
C PRO A 225 1.69 -1.66 -8.07
N GLY A 226 2.33 -0.82 -8.89
CA GLY A 226 3.77 -0.81 -9.08
C GLY A 226 4.58 -0.28 -7.90
N ASP A 227 3.93 0.29 -6.87
CA ASP A 227 4.62 0.67 -5.63
C ASP A 227 4.88 -0.56 -4.72
N LEU A 228 4.29 -1.71 -5.02
CA LEU A 228 4.50 -3.00 -4.36
C LEU A 228 4.63 -4.12 -5.40
N GLU A 229 5.70 -4.11 -6.15
CA GLU A 229 5.97 -5.09 -7.20
C GLU A 229 6.63 -6.35 -6.62
N GLU A 230 5.99 -7.49 -6.77
CA GLU A 230 6.49 -8.81 -6.32
C GLU A 230 6.38 -9.88 -7.40
N SER A 231 5.70 -9.60 -8.50
CA SER A 231 5.50 -10.55 -9.61
C SER A 231 6.80 -10.98 -10.28
N TYR A 232 7.87 -10.20 -10.10
CA TYR A 232 9.20 -10.54 -10.62
C TYR A 232 9.85 -11.74 -9.90
N LEU A 233 9.46 -12.04 -8.67
CA LEU A 233 10.10 -13.12 -7.87
C LEU A 233 9.93 -14.51 -8.50
N PRO A 234 8.71 -14.95 -8.85
CA PRO A 234 8.51 -16.22 -9.55
C PRO A 234 9.24 -16.28 -10.90
N GLN A 235 9.22 -15.19 -11.67
CA GLN A 235 9.88 -15.13 -12.96
C GLN A 235 11.39 -15.27 -12.84
N LYS A 236 12.03 -14.55 -11.91
CA LYS A 236 13.47 -14.68 -11.63
C LYS A 236 13.82 -16.07 -11.10
N ALA A 237 12.97 -16.64 -10.25
CA ALA A 237 13.19 -17.99 -9.74
C ALA A 237 13.18 -19.02 -10.88
N GLN A 238 12.24 -18.92 -11.82
CA GLN A 238 12.18 -19.79 -12.98
C GLN A 238 13.43 -19.65 -13.87
N GLN A 239 13.89 -18.44 -14.13
CA GLN A 239 15.11 -18.17 -14.90
C GLN A 239 16.36 -18.75 -14.21
N ALA A 240 16.48 -18.54 -12.90
CA ALA A 240 17.60 -19.07 -12.11
C ALA A 240 17.63 -20.60 -12.11
N ARG A 241 16.46 -21.24 -12.02
CA ARG A 241 16.36 -22.71 -12.12
C ARG A 241 16.83 -23.23 -13.48
N GLN A 242 16.47 -22.58 -14.58
CA GLN A 242 16.95 -22.95 -15.92
C GLN A 242 18.47 -22.82 -16.04
N GLN A 243 19.08 -21.95 -15.24
CA GLN A 243 20.53 -21.77 -15.16
C GLN A 243 21.21 -22.73 -14.14
N GLY A 244 20.45 -23.62 -13.47
CA GLY A 244 20.97 -24.55 -12.47
C GLY A 244 21.36 -23.86 -11.13
N LEU A 245 20.87 -22.67 -10.86
CA LEU A 245 21.10 -21.95 -9.60
C LEU A 245 20.14 -22.47 -8.52
N ALA A 246 20.56 -22.37 -7.24
CA ALA A 246 19.72 -22.72 -6.09
C ALA A 246 19.09 -21.50 -5.40
N PHE A 247 19.46 -20.28 -5.79
CA PHE A 247 18.98 -19.04 -5.21
C PHE A 247 18.92 -17.92 -6.26
N ILE A 248 18.14 -16.87 -5.95
CA ILE A 248 18.21 -15.59 -6.64
C ILE A 248 18.81 -14.53 -5.72
N GLU A 249 19.43 -13.51 -6.33
CA GLU A 249 19.82 -12.30 -5.61
C GLU A 249 18.76 -11.21 -5.80
N ALA A 250 18.23 -10.72 -4.70
CA ALA A 250 17.35 -9.55 -4.67
C ALA A 250 18.07 -8.39 -3.98
N THR A 251 18.01 -7.22 -4.60
CA THR A 251 18.56 -5.98 -4.00
C THR A 251 17.40 -5.12 -3.53
N THR A 252 17.35 -4.83 -2.24
CA THR A 252 16.37 -3.92 -1.65
C THR A 252 17.03 -3.14 -0.51
N LEU A 253 16.61 -1.91 -0.30
CA LEU A 253 17.17 -1.02 0.73
C LEU A 253 18.71 -0.91 0.70
N GLY A 254 19.30 -0.99 -0.49
CA GLY A 254 20.76 -0.98 -0.67
C GLY A 254 21.47 -2.27 -0.24
N GLN A 255 20.74 -3.30 0.17
CA GLN A 255 21.27 -4.60 0.60
C GLN A 255 20.98 -5.69 -0.43
N ARG A 256 21.97 -6.56 -0.68
CA ARG A 256 21.78 -7.80 -1.45
C ARG A 256 21.40 -8.93 -0.51
N ARG A 257 20.36 -9.67 -0.88
CA ARG A 257 19.93 -10.88 -0.17
C ARG A 257 19.80 -12.03 -1.14
N ARG A 258 20.21 -13.20 -0.67
CA ARG A 258 19.96 -14.46 -1.37
C ARG A 258 18.66 -15.04 -0.87
N LEU A 259 17.79 -15.36 -1.81
CA LEU A 259 16.49 -15.98 -1.56
C LEU A 259 16.54 -17.38 -2.16
N ASP A 260 16.21 -18.38 -1.37
CA ASP A 260 16.16 -19.77 -1.79
C ASP A 260 15.06 -20.01 -2.82
N LEU A 261 15.35 -20.75 -3.90
CA LEU A 261 14.37 -21.00 -4.95
C LEU A 261 13.20 -21.85 -4.47
N GLY A 262 13.46 -22.83 -3.61
CA GLY A 262 12.42 -23.69 -3.05
C GLY A 262 11.44 -22.90 -2.21
N GLU A 263 11.93 -21.90 -1.44
CA GLU A 263 11.08 -21.01 -0.67
C GLU A 263 10.20 -20.12 -1.56
N ILE A 264 10.75 -19.55 -2.64
CA ILE A 264 9.98 -18.74 -3.59
C ILE A 264 8.91 -19.57 -4.29
N GLU A 265 9.23 -20.78 -4.71
CA GLU A 265 8.28 -21.70 -5.37
C GLU A 265 7.11 -22.08 -4.46
N GLN A 266 7.38 -22.27 -3.17
CA GLN A 266 6.33 -22.57 -2.19
C GLN A 266 5.31 -21.43 -2.06
N ILE A 267 5.74 -20.18 -2.26
CA ILE A 267 4.89 -19.00 -2.08
C ILE A 267 4.37 -18.40 -3.40
N GLU A 268 4.71 -18.96 -4.55
CA GLU A 268 4.30 -18.41 -5.85
C GLU A 268 2.78 -18.22 -5.97
N ARG A 269 2.03 -19.24 -5.53
CA ARG A 269 0.56 -19.16 -5.54
C ARG A 269 0.03 -18.11 -4.57
N ASP A 270 0.68 -17.97 -3.43
CA ASP A 270 0.30 -16.96 -2.42
C ASP A 270 0.58 -15.55 -2.94
N ILE A 271 1.75 -15.32 -3.58
CA ILE A 271 2.07 -14.05 -4.24
C ILE A 271 0.99 -13.68 -5.25
N ASN A 272 0.67 -14.59 -6.17
CA ASN A 272 -0.32 -14.35 -7.21
C ASN A 272 -1.72 -14.08 -6.63
N SER A 273 -2.12 -14.81 -5.59
CA SER A 273 -3.39 -14.61 -4.91
C SER A 273 -3.46 -13.27 -4.19
N GLN A 274 -2.37 -12.85 -3.53
CA GLN A 274 -2.32 -11.55 -2.85
C GLN A 274 -2.26 -10.38 -3.82
N ILE A 275 -1.55 -10.49 -4.94
CA ILE A 275 -1.58 -9.47 -5.99
C ILE A 275 -3.02 -9.27 -6.45
N TYR A 276 -3.72 -10.36 -6.79
CA TYR A 276 -5.10 -10.31 -7.23
C TYR A 276 -6.04 -9.65 -6.19
N ALA A 277 -6.00 -10.11 -4.94
CA ALA A 277 -6.84 -9.57 -3.87
C ALA A 277 -6.53 -8.10 -3.56
N ARG A 278 -5.24 -7.75 -3.52
CA ARG A 278 -4.78 -6.39 -3.28
C ARG A 278 -5.21 -5.43 -4.38
N ASP A 279 -5.05 -5.79 -5.64
CA ASP A 279 -5.38 -4.91 -6.75
C ASP A 279 -6.88 -4.58 -6.74
N PHE A 280 -7.74 -5.55 -6.41
CA PHE A 280 -9.17 -5.28 -6.23
C PHE A 280 -9.47 -4.41 -5.00
N LEU A 281 -8.78 -4.63 -3.88
CA LEU A 281 -8.89 -3.75 -2.71
C LEU A 281 -8.49 -2.31 -3.06
N LEU A 282 -7.41 -2.11 -3.85
CA LEU A 282 -6.97 -0.80 -4.30
C LEU A 282 -7.99 -0.14 -5.25
N ILE A 283 -8.65 -0.91 -6.11
CA ILE A 283 -9.76 -0.43 -6.95
C ILE A 283 -10.94 -0.02 -6.08
N GLU A 284 -11.35 -0.85 -5.13
CA GLU A 284 -12.52 -0.57 -4.29
C GLU A 284 -12.36 0.68 -3.43
N GLN A 285 -11.17 0.96 -2.92
CA GLN A 285 -10.86 2.17 -2.15
C GLN A 285 -10.68 3.43 -3.02
N SER A 286 -10.71 3.31 -4.36
CA SER A 286 -10.56 4.40 -5.33
C SER A 286 -11.92 4.94 -5.78
N ASP A 287 -11.94 6.16 -6.26
CA ASP A 287 -13.12 6.77 -6.90
C ASP A 287 -13.21 6.37 -8.38
N MET A 288 -12.06 6.11 -9.01
CA MET A 288 -11.92 5.77 -10.43
C MET A 288 -10.72 4.88 -10.70
N ILE A 289 -10.72 4.26 -11.88
CA ILE A 289 -9.56 3.57 -12.45
C ILE A 289 -9.06 4.35 -13.68
N ILE A 290 -7.74 4.50 -13.79
CA ILE A 290 -7.10 5.07 -14.97
C ILE A 290 -6.13 4.02 -15.52
N SER A 291 -6.47 3.46 -16.70
CA SER A 291 -5.68 2.41 -17.32
C SER A 291 -4.85 2.97 -18.48
N PHE A 292 -3.56 2.66 -18.49
CA PHE A 292 -2.66 2.99 -19.61
C PHE A 292 -2.30 1.72 -20.39
N ILE A 293 -2.70 1.67 -21.65
CA ILE A 293 -2.49 0.54 -22.55
C ILE A 293 -1.60 1.01 -23.71
N PRO A 294 -0.27 0.79 -23.58
CA PRO A 294 0.68 1.24 -24.58
C PRO A 294 0.62 0.41 -25.88
N ALA A 295 1.08 1.00 -26.97
CA ALA A 295 1.36 0.26 -28.19
C ALA A 295 2.68 -0.49 -28.09
N LEU A 296 2.69 -1.75 -28.52
CA LEU A 296 3.92 -2.52 -28.72
C LEU A 296 4.63 -2.09 -30.02
N SER A 297 5.89 -2.51 -30.20
CA SER A 297 6.69 -2.19 -31.39
C SER A 297 6.06 -2.67 -32.71
N ASP A 298 5.24 -3.72 -32.67
CA ASP A 298 4.47 -4.24 -33.80
C ASP A 298 3.10 -3.54 -34.00
N GLY A 299 2.80 -2.51 -33.22
CA GLY A 299 1.58 -1.74 -33.26
C GLY A 299 0.39 -2.34 -32.51
N ARG A 300 0.51 -3.56 -31.96
CA ARG A 300 -0.52 -4.16 -31.11
C ARG A 300 -0.64 -3.42 -29.77
N ALA A 301 -1.79 -3.52 -29.13
CA ALA A 301 -2.02 -3.03 -27.81
C ALA A 301 -1.40 -3.98 -26.77
N ALA A 302 -0.65 -3.45 -25.80
CA ALA A 302 -0.14 -4.20 -24.69
C ALA A 302 -1.22 -4.31 -23.61
N ILE A 303 -2.24 -5.12 -23.86
CA ILE A 303 -3.29 -5.40 -22.87
C ILE A 303 -3.09 -6.81 -22.28
N SER A 304 -3.17 -6.93 -20.97
CA SER A 304 -3.13 -8.21 -20.27
C SER A 304 -4.53 -8.60 -19.77
N SER A 305 -4.74 -9.88 -19.53
CA SER A 305 -5.99 -10.36 -18.91
C SER A 305 -6.22 -9.76 -17.51
N GLY A 306 -5.14 -9.39 -16.79
CA GLY A 306 -5.22 -8.66 -15.52
C GLY A 306 -5.86 -7.29 -15.71
N VAL A 307 -5.36 -6.49 -16.66
CA VAL A 307 -5.90 -5.16 -16.96
C VAL A 307 -7.38 -5.25 -17.40
N GLU A 308 -7.75 -6.20 -18.27
CA GLU A 308 -9.16 -6.38 -18.66
C GLU A 308 -10.05 -6.71 -17.45
N ARG A 309 -9.54 -7.53 -16.52
CA ARG A 309 -10.25 -7.90 -15.31
C ARG A 309 -10.42 -6.73 -14.34
N GLU A 310 -9.40 -5.89 -14.20
CA GLU A 310 -9.43 -4.67 -13.38
C GLU A 310 -10.46 -3.67 -13.93
N LEU A 311 -10.47 -3.43 -15.25
CA LEU A 311 -11.46 -2.57 -15.92
C LEU A 311 -12.88 -3.07 -15.68
N GLN A 312 -13.11 -4.37 -15.85
CA GLN A 312 -14.41 -4.99 -15.62
C GLN A 312 -14.86 -4.85 -14.17
N HIS A 313 -13.97 -5.13 -13.21
CA HIS A 313 -14.27 -5.00 -11.78
C HIS A 313 -14.63 -3.56 -11.39
N ALA A 314 -13.87 -2.58 -11.87
CA ALA A 314 -14.15 -1.17 -11.63
C ALA A 314 -15.52 -0.75 -12.20
N HIS A 315 -15.84 -1.21 -13.40
CA HIS A 315 -17.13 -0.96 -14.04
C HIS A 315 -18.29 -1.57 -13.24
N GLU A 316 -18.17 -2.84 -12.81
CA GLU A 316 -19.16 -3.54 -11.98
C GLU A 316 -19.36 -2.87 -10.60
N ALA A 317 -18.29 -2.28 -10.06
CA ALA A 317 -18.31 -1.47 -8.84
C ALA A 317 -18.81 -0.03 -9.05
N ALA A 318 -19.35 0.29 -10.23
CA ALA A 318 -19.84 1.62 -10.62
C ALA A 318 -18.80 2.75 -10.47
N LYS A 319 -17.51 2.44 -10.67
CA LYS A 319 -16.42 3.42 -10.71
C LYS A 319 -16.31 4.07 -12.08
N GLU A 320 -15.77 5.29 -12.14
CA GLU A 320 -15.36 5.88 -13.41
C GLU A 320 -14.18 5.11 -14.00
N VAL A 321 -14.26 4.74 -15.29
CA VAL A 321 -13.25 3.94 -15.98
C VAL A 321 -12.65 4.76 -17.12
N TYR A 322 -11.40 5.18 -16.96
CA TYR A 322 -10.66 5.94 -17.95
C TYR A 322 -9.58 5.07 -18.57
N VAL A 323 -9.50 5.07 -19.90
CA VAL A 323 -8.53 4.28 -20.64
C VAL A 323 -7.71 5.18 -21.57
N ILE A 324 -6.39 5.09 -21.46
CA ILE A 324 -5.45 5.75 -22.38
C ILE A 324 -4.91 4.65 -23.29
N TRP A 325 -5.36 4.66 -24.53
CA TRP A 325 -5.11 3.63 -25.54
C TRP A 325 -4.25 4.18 -26.66
N THR A 326 -2.95 3.87 -26.66
CA THR A 326 -2.01 4.45 -27.64
C THR A 326 -1.78 3.59 -28.88
N SER A 327 -2.35 2.36 -28.93
CA SER A 327 -2.29 1.51 -30.12
C SER A 327 -3.18 2.03 -31.24
N LYS A 328 -2.77 1.80 -32.50
CA LYS A 328 -3.60 2.07 -33.70
C LYS A 328 -4.72 1.05 -33.90
N GLN A 329 -4.65 -0.10 -33.24
CA GLN A 329 -5.74 -1.07 -33.25
C GLN A 329 -6.89 -0.54 -32.39
N SER A 330 -8.12 -0.76 -32.86
CA SER A 330 -9.30 -0.40 -32.04
C SER A 330 -9.36 -1.25 -30.76
N PRO A 331 -9.75 -0.65 -29.64
CA PRO A 331 -10.03 -1.41 -28.43
C PRO A 331 -11.11 -2.47 -28.65
N SER A 332 -11.07 -3.55 -27.86
CA SER A 332 -12.13 -4.56 -27.87
C SER A 332 -13.47 -3.98 -27.41
N ILE A 333 -14.57 -4.66 -27.72
CA ILE A 333 -15.90 -4.27 -27.25
C ILE A 333 -15.97 -4.30 -25.72
N PHE A 334 -15.22 -5.17 -25.06
CA PHE A 334 -15.17 -5.24 -23.60
C PHE A 334 -14.56 -3.98 -22.99
N VAL A 335 -13.51 -3.43 -23.61
CA VAL A 335 -12.90 -2.16 -23.19
C VAL A 335 -13.83 -0.98 -23.50
N THR A 336 -14.42 -0.94 -24.71
CA THR A 336 -15.27 0.19 -25.13
C THR A 336 -16.59 0.27 -24.35
N GLN A 337 -17.13 -0.86 -23.89
CA GLN A 337 -18.38 -0.89 -23.12
C GLN A 337 -18.18 -0.66 -21.62
N THR A 338 -16.98 -0.90 -21.09
CA THR A 338 -16.66 -0.63 -19.68
C THR A 338 -16.14 0.79 -19.47
N ALA A 339 -15.48 1.40 -20.48
CA ALA A 339 -14.84 2.70 -20.33
C ALA A 339 -15.85 3.85 -20.28
N THR A 340 -15.72 4.71 -19.28
CA THR A 340 -16.38 6.02 -19.22
C THR A 340 -15.84 6.92 -20.33
N LYS A 341 -14.52 6.86 -20.56
CA LYS A 341 -13.88 7.61 -21.65
C LYS A 341 -12.55 6.96 -22.06
N ILE A 342 -12.28 7.00 -23.37
CA ILE A 342 -11.02 6.52 -23.95
C ILE A 342 -10.28 7.71 -24.57
N PHE A 343 -8.97 7.81 -24.27
CA PHE A 343 -8.06 8.82 -24.80
C PHE A 343 -7.04 8.14 -25.74
N SER A 344 -6.62 8.85 -26.77
CA SER A 344 -5.61 8.36 -27.72
C SER A 344 -4.17 8.50 -27.23
N ASP A 345 -3.94 9.36 -26.24
CA ASP A 345 -2.61 9.68 -25.72
C ASP A 345 -2.68 10.33 -24.32
N LEU A 346 -1.51 10.42 -23.66
CA LEU A 346 -1.39 11.05 -22.34
C LEU A 346 -1.69 12.55 -22.33
N GLY A 347 -1.46 13.25 -23.44
CA GLY A 347 -1.71 14.70 -23.55
C GLY A 347 -3.19 14.99 -23.48
N SER A 348 -4.00 14.31 -24.29
CA SER A 348 -5.46 14.45 -24.32
C SER A 348 -6.11 14.05 -22.98
N ALA A 349 -5.58 13.04 -22.31
CA ALA A 349 -6.03 12.66 -20.98
C ALA A 349 -5.73 13.75 -19.95
N ARG A 350 -4.49 14.31 -19.96
CA ARG A 350 -4.10 15.41 -19.08
C ARG A 350 -5.00 16.63 -19.24
N GLU A 351 -5.21 17.08 -20.47
CA GLU A 351 -6.07 18.24 -20.76
C GLU A 351 -7.50 18.03 -20.21
N TYR A 352 -8.05 16.85 -20.43
CA TYR A 352 -9.37 16.50 -19.93
C TYR A 352 -9.43 16.58 -18.40
N PHE A 353 -8.51 15.94 -17.70
CA PHE A 353 -8.52 15.92 -16.22
C PHE A 353 -8.25 17.30 -15.60
N GLN A 354 -7.40 18.12 -16.22
CA GLN A 354 -7.20 19.49 -15.78
C GLN A 354 -8.47 20.36 -15.94
N LEU A 355 -9.21 20.18 -17.02
CA LEU A 355 -10.47 20.88 -17.22
C LEU A 355 -11.57 20.43 -16.24
N GLU A 356 -11.66 19.14 -15.93
CA GLU A 356 -12.60 18.61 -14.94
C GLU A 356 -12.29 19.14 -13.53
N SER A 357 -11.03 19.12 -13.12
CA SER A 357 -10.60 19.67 -11.83
C SER A 357 -10.96 21.16 -11.68
N LEU A 358 -10.85 21.96 -12.75
CA LEU A 358 -11.26 23.37 -12.76
C LEU A 358 -12.77 23.56 -12.67
N ARG A 359 -13.56 22.59 -13.13
CA ARG A 359 -15.03 22.62 -13.00
C ARG A 359 -15.48 22.30 -11.58
N GLU A 360 -14.88 21.25 -10.98
CA GLU A 360 -15.19 20.83 -9.61
C GLU A 360 -14.79 21.90 -8.57
N SER A 361 -13.73 22.67 -8.82
CA SER A 361 -13.31 23.76 -7.93
C SER A 361 -14.21 25.01 -7.97
N LYS A 362 -15.18 25.09 -8.89
CA LYS A 362 -16.13 26.23 -9.05
C LYS A 362 -17.53 25.93 -8.51
N VAL A 363 -17.76 24.71 -8.05
CA VAL A 363 -19.01 24.27 -7.41
C VAL A 363 -18.80 24.18 -5.89
#